data_81cf425b0c43403eb3a5f71fac4d297d
#
_entry.id   81cf425b0c43403eb3a5f71fac4d297d
#
_cell.length_a   1.000
_cell.length_b   1.000
_cell.length_c   1.000
_cell.angle_alpha   90.00
_cell.angle_beta   90.00
_cell.angle_gamma   90.00
#
_symmetry.space_group_name_H-M   'P 1'
#
loop_
_entity.id
_entity.type
_entity.pdbx_description
1 polymer ?
#
loop_
_entity_poly.entity_id
_entity_poly.type
_entity_poly.pdbx_seq_one_letter_code
_entity_poly.pdbx_strand_id
1 'polypeptide(L)'
;MLQVNFLRDHKERVLEGLKKRQFKNLELVDDAIAADDERKKIQFELDSQLSEINKISKEIGILMKEGKKEEAESSKSKTAQFKESSKELESQLAALETQLLHILYQIPNIPNELVNSGASADDNEIIYQSHDVEGLGEGAIPHWELAKKYNLIDFELGVKIAGAGFPVYLGKGARLQRALVQYFLDKNVEKGYMEVNPPHVVNEASGYGTGQLPDKEGQMY
;
A
#
# COMPACT_ATOMS: atom_id res chain seq x y z
N MET A 1 -2.30 3.97 -3.66
CA MET A 1 -1.30 3.77 -4.73
C MET A 1 -1.97 3.92 -6.09
N LEU A 2 -1.39 4.70 -6.99
CA LEU A 2 -1.91 4.88 -8.35
C LEU A 2 -1.68 3.61 -9.18
N GLN A 3 -2.65 3.23 -10.00
CA GLN A 3 -2.50 2.10 -10.91
C GLN A 3 -1.74 2.51 -12.17
N VAL A 4 -0.91 1.63 -12.74
CA VAL A 4 -0.10 1.93 -13.93
C VAL A 4 -0.95 2.33 -15.12
N ASN A 5 -2.10 1.69 -15.32
CA ASN A 5 -3.02 2.07 -16.40
C ASN A 5 -3.50 3.52 -16.23
N PHE A 6 -3.80 3.94 -15.00
CA PHE A 6 -4.16 5.33 -14.73
C PHE A 6 -3.01 6.30 -15.00
N LEU A 7 -1.76 5.92 -14.64
CA LEU A 7 -0.57 6.72 -14.98
C LEU A 7 -0.40 6.89 -16.48
N ARG A 8 -0.69 5.85 -17.25
CA ARG A 8 -0.56 5.82 -18.72
C ARG A 8 -1.66 6.65 -19.39
N ASP A 9 -2.92 6.40 -19.02
CA ASP A 9 -4.08 6.97 -19.69
C ASP A 9 -4.29 8.46 -19.32
N HIS A 10 -3.79 8.89 -18.15
CA HIS A 10 -3.98 10.23 -17.60
C HIS A 10 -2.65 10.89 -17.19
N LYS A 11 -1.57 10.64 -17.94
CA LYS A 11 -0.21 11.08 -17.59
C LYS A 11 -0.12 12.57 -17.28
N GLU A 12 -0.69 13.42 -18.13
CA GLU A 12 -0.66 14.86 -17.95
C GLU A 12 -1.33 15.29 -16.64
N ARG A 13 -2.53 14.78 -16.37
CA ARG A 13 -3.26 15.02 -15.13
C ARG A 13 -2.50 14.56 -13.90
N VAL A 14 -1.82 13.42 -13.99
CA VAL A 14 -0.97 12.90 -12.91
C VAL A 14 0.19 13.83 -12.65
N LEU A 15 0.92 14.24 -13.70
CA LEU A 15 2.06 15.15 -13.58
C LEU A 15 1.64 16.52 -13.01
N GLU A 16 0.50 17.07 -13.44
CA GLU A 16 -0.06 18.31 -12.87
C GLU A 16 -0.40 18.16 -11.39
N GLY A 17 -1.06 17.06 -11.01
CA GLY A 17 -1.38 16.76 -9.60
C GLY A 17 -0.15 16.58 -8.73
N LEU A 18 0.89 15.93 -9.24
CA LEU A 18 2.16 15.75 -8.54
C LEU A 18 2.92 17.09 -8.38
N LYS A 19 2.93 17.96 -9.42
CA LYS A 19 3.47 19.32 -9.33
C LYS A 19 2.71 20.16 -8.30
N LYS A 20 1.38 20.00 -8.22
CA LYS A 20 0.53 20.68 -7.24
C LYS A 20 0.92 20.35 -5.79
N ARG A 21 1.36 19.10 -5.55
CA ARG A 21 1.95 18.63 -4.29
C ARG A 21 3.43 18.96 -4.12
N GLN A 22 4.04 19.67 -5.05
CA GLN A 22 5.49 19.96 -5.09
C GLN A 22 6.36 18.69 -5.04
N PHE A 23 5.85 17.58 -5.59
CA PHE A 23 6.59 16.33 -5.70
C PHE A 23 7.75 16.49 -6.69
N LYS A 24 8.96 16.10 -6.28
CA LYS A 24 10.19 16.40 -7.04
C LYS A 24 10.51 15.37 -8.12
N ASN A 25 10.20 14.10 -7.86
CA ASN A 25 10.65 12.98 -8.70
C ASN A 25 9.58 12.62 -9.74
N LEU A 26 9.28 13.55 -10.64
CA LEU A 26 8.23 13.37 -11.65
C LEU A 26 8.57 12.29 -12.68
N GLU A 27 9.86 12.02 -12.89
CA GLU A 27 10.40 10.96 -13.75
C GLU A 27 9.91 9.57 -13.38
N LEU A 28 9.59 9.33 -12.11
CA LEU A 28 9.05 8.03 -11.65
C LEU A 28 7.76 7.62 -12.37
N VAL A 29 7.00 8.56 -12.93
CA VAL A 29 5.81 8.26 -13.73
C VAL A 29 6.21 7.56 -15.03
N ASP A 30 7.24 8.06 -15.70
CA ASP A 30 7.76 7.45 -16.93
C ASP A 30 8.46 6.12 -16.65
N ASP A 31 9.22 6.05 -15.55
CA ASP A 31 9.89 4.81 -15.13
C ASP A 31 8.89 3.71 -14.82
N ALA A 32 7.75 4.03 -14.16
CA ALA A 32 6.69 3.07 -13.90
C ALA A 32 6.04 2.55 -15.20
N ILE A 33 5.79 3.44 -16.16
CA ILE A 33 5.23 3.07 -17.45
C ILE A 33 6.20 2.19 -18.25
N ALA A 34 7.49 2.54 -18.27
CA ALA A 34 8.52 1.77 -18.96
C ALA A 34 8.71 0.38 -18.33
N ALA A 35 8.74 0.28 -17.01
CA ALA A 35 8.83 -1.00 -16.29
C ALA A 35 7.61 -1.90 -16.57
N ASP A 36 6.39 -1.33 -16.67
CA ASP A 36 5.19 -2.08 -17.05
C ASP A 36 5.24 -2.56 -18.50
N ASP A 37 5.79 -1.77 -19.43
CA ASP A 37 5.94 -2.17 -20.82
C ASP A 37 6.92 -3.33 -20.97
N GLU A 38 8.03 -3.31 -20.25
CA GLU A 38 8.99 -4.41 -20.21
C GLU A 38 8.39 -5.65 -19.55
N ARG A 39 7.68 -5.50 -18.45
CA ARG A 39 6.94 -6.58 -17.79
C ARG A 39 5.94 -7.25 -18.74
N LYS A 40 5.15 -6.45 -19.48
CA LYS A 40 4.19 -6.96 -20.47
C LYS A 40 4.87 -7.73 -21.60
N LYS A 41 6.04 -7.27 -22.06
CA LYS A 41 6.82 -7.95 -23.09
C LYS A 41 7.31 -9.32 -22.60
N ILE A 42 7.91 -9.37 -21.41
CA ILE A 42 8.37 -10.63 -20.81
C ILE A 42 7.20 -11.58 -20.56
N GLN A 43 6.07 -11.07 -20.04
CA GLN A 43 4.85 -11.87 -19.86
C GLN A 43 4.37 -12.49 -21.17
N PHE A 44 4.33 -11.71 -22.24
CA PHE A 44 3.92 -12.23 -23.57
C PHE A 44 4.87 -13.32 -24.09
N GLU A 45 6.17 -13.13 -23.91
CA GLU A 45 7.18 -14.14 -24.30
C GLU A 45 7.01 -15.43 -23.47
N LEU A 46 6.78 -15.32 -22.17
CA LEU A 46 6.52 -16.46 -21.29
C LEU A 46 5.24 -17.19 -21.68
N ASP A 47 4.15 -16.48 -21.90
CA ASP A 47 2.86 -17.07 -22.31
C ASP A 47 2.98 -17.81 -23.67
N SER A 48 3.74 -17.24 -24.60
CA SER A 48 4.03 -17.86 -25.89
C SER A 48 4.80 -19.16 -25.71
N GLN A 49 5.87 -19.18 -24.91
CA GLN A 49 6.65 -20.39 -24.63
C GLN A 49 5.83 -21.46 -23.92
N LEU A 50 5.01 -21.09 -22.92
CA LEU A 50 4.11 -22.02 -22.23
C LEU A 50 3.08 -22.64 -23.19
N SER A 51 2.57 -21.84 -24.12
CA SER A 51 1.68 -22.34 -25.18
C SER A 51 2.38 -23.39 -26.08
N GLU A 52 3.62 -23.12 -26.50
CA GLU A 52 4.41 -24.09 -27.29
C GLU A 52 4.73 -25.36 -26.49
N ILE A 53 5.11 -25.26 -25.24
CA ILE A 53 5.31 -26.41 -24.33
C ILE A 53 4.05 -27.29 -24.30
N ASN A 54 2.87 -26.67 -24.20
CA ASN A 54 1.61 -27.39 -24.17
C ASN A 54 1.30 -28.10 -25.50
N LYS A 55 1.61 -27.47 -26.64
CA LYS A 55 1.45 -28.08 -27.97
C LYS A 55 2.38 -29.29 -28.13
N ILE A 56 3.69 -29.11 -27.86
CA ILE A 56 4.68 -30.16 -27.96
C ILE A 56 4.35 -31.32 -27.01
N SER A 57 3.86 -31.03 -25.80
CA SER A 57 3.45 -32.06 -24.84
C SER A 57 2.30 -32.94 -25.37
N LYS A 58 1.34 -32.34 -26.09
CA LYS A 58 0.26 -33.09 -26.74
C LYS A 58 0.79 -33.94 -27.90
N GLU A 59 1.71 -33.40 -28.72
CA GLU A 59 2.36 -34.15 -29.81
C GLU A 59 3.14 -35.35 -29.30
N ILE A 60 3.92 -35.17 -28.20
CA ILE A 60 4.62 -36.31 -27.57
C ILE A 60 3.64 -37.41 -27.17
N GLY A 61 2.46 -37.05 -26.64
CA GLY A 61 1.43 -38.02 -26.27
C GLY A 61 0.90 -38.82 -27.51
N ILE A 62 0.78 -38.16 -28.66
CA ILE A 62 0.35 -38.81 -29.92
C ILE A 62 1.47 -39.69 -30.47
N LEU A 63 2.70 -39.19 -30.58
CA LEU A 63 3.86 -39.92 -31.08
C LEU A 63 4.14 -41.19 -30.25
N MET A 64 3.98 -41.10 -28.94
CA MET A 64 4.13 -42.26 -28.05
C MET A 64 3.05 -43.33 -28.32
N LYS A 65 1.81 -42.94 -28.60
CA LYS A 65 0.73 -43.89 -28.99
C LYS A 65 0.97 -44.54 -30.35
N GLU A 66 1.59 -43.81 -31.28
CA GLU A 66 1.95 -44.30 -32.62
C GLU A 66 3.23 -45.13 -32.63
N GLY A 67 3.94 -45.26 -31.51
CA GLY A 67 5.18 -46.03 -31.41
C GLY A 67 6.43 -45.32 -31.95
N LYS A 68 6.35 -44.03 -32.29
CA LYS A 68 7.46 -43.21 -32.87
C LYS A 68 8.36 -42.68 -31.74
N LYS A 69 9.12 -43.56 -31.12
CA LYS A 69 9.90 -43.25 -29.92
C LYS A 69 11.01 -42.21 -30.13
N GLU A 70 11.71 -42.25 -31.28
CA GLU A 70 12.81 -41.32 -31.58
C GLU A 70 12.31 -39.88 -31.75
N GLU A 71 11.19 -39.69 -32.47
CA GLU A 71 10.56 -38.39 -32.66
C GLU A 71 10.02 -37.85 -31.32
N ALA A 72 9.44 -38.71 -30.48
CA ALA A 72 8.98 -38.34 -29.15
C ALA A 72 10.13 -37.91 -28.23
N GLU A 73 11.31 -38.55 -28.32
CA GLU A 73 12.49 -38.19 -27.53
C GLU A 73 13.09 -36.84 -27.99
N SER A 74 13.13 -36.57 -29.30
CA SER A 74 13.51 -35.26 -29.84
C SER A 74 12.59 -34.15 -29.34
N SER A 75 11.28 -34.40 -29.34
CA SER A 75 10.29 -33.43 -28.82
C SER A 75 10.37 -33.21 -27.30
N LYS A 76 10.75 -34.24 -26.53
CA LYS A 76 11.04 -34.10 -25.09
C LYS A 76 12.25 -33.20 -24.84
N SER A 77 13.33 -33.35 -25.60
CA SER A 77 14.51 -32.51 -25.51
C SER A 77 14.18 -31.04 -25.76
N LYS A 78 13.38 -30.74 -26.79
CA LYS A 78 12.89 -29.38 -27.05
C LYS A 78 12.04 -28.84 -25.88
N THR A 79 11.15 -29.66 -25.32
CA THR A 79 10.34 -29.28 -24.15
C THR A 79 11.20 -28.95 -22.94
N ALA A 80 12.31 -29.68 -22.74
CA ALA A 80 13.24 -29.41 -21.63
C ALA A 80 13.92 -28.05 -21.81
N GLN A 81 14.37 -27.70 -23.03
CA GLN A 81 14.95 -26.37 -23.31
C GLN A 81 13.95 -25.24 -23.10
N PHE A 82 12.72 -25.38 -23.59
CA PHE A 82 11.67 -24.38 -23.35
C PHE A 82 11.32 -24.21 -21.86
N LYS A 83 11.32 -25.30 -21.08
CA LYS A 83 11.09 -25.23 -19.63
C LYS A 83 12.21 -24.50 -18.90
N GLU A 84 13.46 -24.64 -19.32
CA GLU A 84 14.58 -23.91 -18.72
C GLU A 84 14.49 -22.41 -19.03
N SER A 85 14.27 -22.08 -20.32
CA SER A 85 14.05 -20.69 -20.73
C SER A 85 12.82 -20.05 -20.07
N SER A 86 11.73 -20.80 -19.88
CA SER A 86 10.55 -20.29 -19.17
C SER A 86 10.83 -19.94 -17.71
N LYS A 87 11.69 -20.73 -17.01
CA LYS A 87 12.11 -20.39 -15.63
C LYS A 87 12.91 -19.09 -15.56
N GLU A 88 13.74 -18.82 -16.56
CA GLU A 88 14.48 -17.57 -16.64
C GLU A 88 13.53 -16.38 -16.83
N LEU A 89 12.55 -16.54 -17.75
CA LEU A 89 11.52 -15.51 -17.96
C LEU A 89 10.63 -15.30 -16.73
N GLU A 90 10.25 -16.36 -16.01
CA GLU A 90 9.53 -16.25 -14.72
C GLU A 90 10.33 -15.46 -13.68
N SER A 91 11.64 -15.72 -13.58
CA SER A 91 12.52 -14.99 -12.66
C SER A 91 12.64 -13.52 -13.04
N GLN A 92 12.79 -13.22 -14.34
CA GLN A 92 12.84 -11.85 -14.85
C GLN A 92 11.51 -11.11 -14.60
N LEU A 93 10.39 -11.79 -14.84
CA LEU A 93 9.05 -11.26 -14.59
C LEU A 93 8.87 -10.88 -13.12
N ALA A 94 9.21 -11.77 -12.20
CA ALA A 94 9.12 -11.51 -10.76
C ALA A 94 10.01 -10.33 -10.32
N ALA A 95 11.21 -10.20 -10.90
CA ALA A 95 12.09 -9.07 -10.64
C ALA A 95 11.50 -7.75 -11.13
N LEU A 96 10.94 -7.73 -12.35
CA LEU A 96 10.28 -6.55 -12.92
C LEU A 96 9.02 -6.15 -12.16
N GLU A 97 8.21 -7.12 -11.71
CA GLU A 97 7.04 -6.86 -10.86
C GLU A 97 7.44 -6.22 -9.53
N THR A 98 8.51 -6.72 -8.91
CA THR A 98 9.06 -6.15 -7.68
C THR A 98 9.57 -4.73 -7.92
N GLN A 99 10.31 -4.50 -8.99
CA GLN A 99 10.82 -3.18 -9.36
C GLN A 99 9.67 -2.19 -9.62
N LEU A 100 8.68 -2.58 -10.41
CA LEU A 100 7.50 -1.76 -10.69
C LEU A 100 6.77 -1.37 -9.41
N LEU A 101 6.58 -2.33 -8.50
CA LEU A 101 5.93 -2.08 -7.21
C LEU A 101 6.71 -1.07 -6.37
N HIS A 102 8.04 -1.18 -6.32
CA HIS A 102 8.89 -0.21 -5.61
C HIS A 102 8.80 1.20 -6.20
N ILE A 103 8.71 1.34 -7.52
CA ILE A 103 8.51 2.64 -8.16
C ILE A 103 7.14 3.21 -7.76
N LEU A 104 6.08 2.41 -7.86
CA LEU A 104 4.71 2.84 -7.54
C LEU A 104 4.53 3.26 -6.07
N TYR A 105 5.25 2.65 -5.12
CA TYR A 105 5.23 3.05 -3.71
C TYR A 105 5.82 4.44 -3.46
N GLN A 106 6.68 4.91 -4.34
CA GLN A 106 7.27 6.24 -4.23
C GLN A 106 6.37 7.34 -4.79
N ILE A 107 5.44 7.00 -5.70
CA ILE A 107 4.54 7.97 -6.32
C ILE A 107 3.34 8.21 -5.40
N PRO A 108 3.16 9.42 -4.82
CA PRO A 108 2.01 9.72 -3.99
C PRO A 108 0.74 9.85 -4.84
N ASN A 109 -0.43 9.73 -4.19
CA ASN A 109 -1.70 10.01 -4.85
C ASN A 109 -1.81 11.48 -5.24
N ILE A 110 -2.49 11.77 -6.34
CA ILE A 110 -2.76 13.14 -6.79
C ILE A 110 -3.89 13.76 -5.93
N PRO A 111 -3.82 15.06 -5.63
CA PRO A 111 -4.87 15.78 -4.91
C PRO A 111 -6.10 15.98 -5.81
N ASN A 112 -7.23 16.28 -5.18
CA ASN A 112 -8.42 16.76 -5.90
C ASN A 112 -8.14 18.09 -6.59
N GLU A 113 -8.87 18.39 -7.65
CA GLU A 113 -8.72 19.61 -8.44
C GLU A 113 -8.99 20.88 -7.63
N LEU A 114 -9.87 20.81 -6.64
CA LEU A 114 -10.22 21.92 -5.75
C LEU A 114 -9.14 22.24 -4.70
N VAL A 115 -8.18 21.34 -4.47
CA VAL A 115 -7.11 21.56 -3.50
C VAL A 115 -6.08 22.53 -4.07
N ASN A 116 -5.68 23.53 -3.30
CA ASN A 116 -4.64 24.48 -3.67
C ASN A 116 -3.26 23.80 -3.75
N SER A 117 -2.31 24.43 -4.47
CA SER A 117 -0.93 23.96 -4.46
C SER A 117 -0.29 24.24 -3.11
N GLY A 118 0.39 23.25 -2.54
CA GLY A 118 1.05 23.38 -1.25
C GLY A 118 2.03 22.24 -0.99
N ALA A 119 2.97 22.49 -0.07
CA ALA A 119 3.98 21.54 0.38
C ALA A 119 3.71 20.98 1.78
N SER A 120 2.96 21.73 2.60
CA SER A 120 2.70 21.41 4.00
C SER A 120 1.25 21.70 4.39
N ALA A 121 0.90 21.39 5.63
CA ALA A 121 -0.41 21.70 6.19
C ALA A 121 -0.63 23.21 6.35
N ASP A 122 0.43 24.02 6.42
CA ASP A 122 0.34 25.47 6.53
C ASP A 122 -0.21 26.15 5.27
N ASP A 123 -0.10 25.44 4.12
CA ASP A 123 -0.64 25.88 2.85
C ASP A 123 -2.14 25.55 2.67
N ASN A 124 -2.76 24.88 3.67
CA ASN A 124 -4.17 24.50 3.59
C ASN A 124 -5.09 25.73 3.74
N GLU A 125 -6.07 25.82 2.86
CA GLU A 125 -7.13 26.82 2.93
C GLU A 125 -8.28 26.31 3.83
N ILE A 126 -8.70 27.13 4.79
CA ILE A 126 -9.90 26.86 5.59
C ILE A 126 -11.12 27.27 4.78
N ILE A 127 -11.82 26.28 4.17
CA ILE A 127 -13.00 26.52 3.35
C ILE A 127 -14.31 26.61 4.14
N TYR A 128 -14.32 26.17 5.38
CA TYR A 128 -15.48 26.24 6.28
C TYR A 128 -15.05 26.19 7.73
N GLN A 129 -15.62 27.10 8.53
CA GLN A 129 -15.51 27.11 9.97
C GLN A 129 -16.91 27.26 10.56
N SER A 130 -17.31 26.37 11.45
CA SER A 130 -18.68 26.36 11.99
C SER A 130 -18.98 27.52 12.94
N HIS A 131 -17.99 27.94 13.70
CA HIS A 131 -18.04 29.06 14.64
C HIS A 131 -16.62 29.41 15.09
N ASP A 132 -16.47 30.62 15.62
CA ASP A 132 -15.23 30.98 16.27
C ASP A 132 -15.14 30.29 17.62
N VAL A 133 -13.99 29.70 17.92
CA VAL A 133 -13.71 29.09 19.23
C VAL A 133 -13.02 30.13 20.10
N GLU A 134 -13.71 30.56 21.12
CA GLU A 134 -13.09 31.42 22.15
C GLU A 134 -11.95 30.65 22.84
N GLY A 135 -10.80 31.27 22.97
CA GLY A 135 -9.68 30.69 23.68
C GLY A 135 -10.05 30.46 25.17
N LEU A 136 -9.46 29.45 25.77
CA LEU A 136 -9.72 29.10 27.18
C LEU A 136 -9.26 30.15 28.18
N GLY A 137 -8.63 31.25 27.72
CA GLY A 137 -8.17 32.36 28.54
C GLY A 137 -6.84 32.10 29.25
N GLU A 138 -6.39 33.17 29.97
CA GLU A 138 -5.20 33.09 30.81
C GLU A 138 -5.43 32.14 31.99
N GLY A 139 -4.53 31.18 32.19
CA GLY A 139 -4.64 30.18 33.26
C GLY A 139 -5.25 28.83 32.83
N ALA A 140 -5.51 28.63 31.55
CA ALA A 140 -5.89 27.31 31.02
C ALA A 140 -4.81 26.27 31.32
N ILE A 141 -5.23 25.16 31.93
CA ILE A 141 -4.33 24.05 32.27
C ILE A 141 -4.27 23.08 31.11
N PRO A 142 -3.09 22.74 30.58
CA PRO A 142 -2.96 21.81 29.49
C PRO A 142 -3.39 20.40 29.90
N HIS A 143 -3.83 19.60 28.91
CA HIS A 143 -4.43 18.27 29.15
C HIS A 143 -3.50 17.30 29.91
N TRP A 144 -2.19 17.37 29.73
CA TRP A 144 -1.23 16.51 30.44
C TRP A 144 -1.16 16.86 31.95
N GLU A 145 -1.28 18.13 32.31
CA GLU A 145 -1.35 18.54 33.72
C GLU A 145 -2.70 18.15 34.35
N LEU A 146 -3.81 18.30 33.60
CA LEU A 146 -5.12 17.82 34.03
C LEU A 146 -5.13 16.30 34.23
N ALA A 147 -4.54 15.54 33.28
CA ALA A 147 -4.40 14.09 33.37
C ALA A 147 -3.64 13.67 34.64
N LYS A 148 -2.57 14.39 34.99
CA LYS A 148 -1.77 14.17 36.20
C LYS A 148 -2.55 14.58 37.46
N LYS A 149 -3.16 15.79 37.46
CA LYS A 149 -3.94 16.33 38.59
C LYS A 149 -5.09 15.41 38.99
N TYR A 150 -5.77 14.82 38.03
CA TYR A 150 -6.90 13.91 38.26
C TYR A 150 -6.55 12.43 38.21
N ASN A 151 -5.27 12.08 38.09
CA ASN A 151 -4.76 10.72 38.00
C ASN A 151 -5.50 9.89 36.96
N LEU A 152 -5.61 10.43 35.74
CA LEU A 152 -6.34 9.83 34.64
C LEU A 152 -5.42 9.03 33.67
N ILE A 153 -4.21 9.55 33.46
CA ILE A 153 -3.22 8.98 32.54
C ILE A 153 -1.84 9.08 33.19
N ASP A 154 -1.10 7.97 33.15
CA ASP A 154 0.30 7.90 33.55
C ASP A 154 1.19 7.73 32.31
N PHE A 155 1.83 8.81 31.89
CA PHE A 155 2.73 8.81 30.75
C PHE A 155 4.10 8.22 31.11
N GLU A 156 4.58 8.39 32.34
CA GLU A 156 5.87 7.87 32.77
C GLU A 156 5.85 6.34 32.83
N LEU A 157 4.77 5.78 33.36
CA LEU A 157 4.55 4.32 33.37
C LEU A 157 4.41 3.77 31.95
N GLY A 158 3.74 4.49 31.05
CA GLY A 158 3.61 4.12 29.64
C GLY A 158 4.96 4.03 28.94
N VAL A 159 5.81 5.03 29.11
CA VAL A 159 7.18 5.03 28.57
C VAL A 159 8.01 3.85 29.12
N LYS A 160 7.86 3.55 30.42
CA LYS A 160 8.57 2.43 31.06
C LYS A 160 8.15 1.06 30.52
N ILE A 161 6.88 0.91 30.13
CA ILE A 161 6.34 -0.36 29.65
C ILE A 161 6.63 -0.57 28.16
N ALA A 162 6.42 0.46 27.33
CA ALA A 162 6.37 0.30 25.88
C ALA A 162 7.16 1.36 25.07
N GLY A 163 7.79 2.33 25.74
CA GLY A 163 8.55 3.39 25.07
C GLY A 163 7.78 4.71 24.94
N ALA A 164 8.39 5.69 24.25
CA ALA A 164 7.82 7.00 24.08
C ALA A 164 6.49 6.97 23.30
N GLY A 165 5.53 7.81 23.74
CA GLY A 165 4.23 7.92 23.08
C GLY A 165 3.14 6.97 23.57
N PHE A 166 3.45 6.03 24.47
CA PHE A 166 2.48 5.08 25.03
C PHE A 166 1.93 5.58 26.37
N PRO A 167 0.61 5.87 26.49
CA PRO A 167 -0.02 6.24 27.76
C PRO A 167 -0.57 5.02 28.50
N VAL A 168 -0.60 5.08 29.82
CA VAL A 168 -1.38 4.15 30.67
C VAL A 168 -2.58 4.88 31.23
N TYR A 169 -3.78 4.46 30.88
CA TYR A 169 -5.02 5.01 31.40
C TYR A 169 -5.34 4.42 32.78
N LEU A 170 -5.70 5.26 33.74
CA LEU A 170 -5.95 4.87 35.11
C LEU A 170 -7.40 5.18 35.53
N GLY A 171 -7.98 4.35 36.35
CA GLY A 171 -9.26 4.60 37.04
C GLY A 171 -10.37 5.21 36.17
N LYS A 172 -10.73 6.46 36.45
CA LYS A 172 -11.76 7.20 35.69
C LYS A 172 -11.30 7.49 34.24
N GLY A 173 -9.99 7.66 33.99
CA GLY A 173 -9.44 7.82 32.64
C GLY A 173 -9.64 6.58 31.78
N ALA A 174 -9.34 5.40 32.31
CA ALA A 174 -9.57 4.13 31.61
C ALA A 174 -11.06 3.89 31.34
N ARG A 175 -11.93 4.26 32.28
CA ARG A 175 -13.38 4.16 32.09
C ARG A 175 -13.88 5.12 31.00
N LEU A 176 -13.38 6.36 30.98
CA LEU A 176 -13.74 7.35 29.97
C LEU A 176 -13.29 6.91 28.56
N GLN A 177 -12.06 6.46 28.43
CA GLN A 177 -11.52 5.95 27.17
C GLN A 177 -12.40 4.83 26.59
N ARG A 178 -12.76 3.85 27.43
CA ARG A 178 -13.65 2.75 27.03
C ARG A 178 -15.06 3.22 26.67
N ALA A 179 -15.60 4.19 27.39
CA ALA A 179 -16.91 4.77 27.11
C ALA A 179 -16.92 5.54 25.77
N LEU A 180 -15.83 6.24 25.44
CA LEU A 180 -15.69 6.92 24.15
C LEU A 180 -15.60 5.92 22.98
N VAL A 181 -14.86 4.82 23.15
CA VAL A 181 -14.81 3.76 22.12
C VAL A 181 -16.21 3.22 21.86
N GLN A 182 -16.96 2.87 22.92
CA GLN A 182 -18.32 2.39 22.79
C GLN A 182 -19.23 3.41 22.11
N TYR A 183 -19.17 4.66 22.51
CA TYR A 183 -19.97 5.74 21.93
C TYR A 183 -19.72 5.89 20.41
N PHE A 184 -18.44 5.86 19.98
CA PHE A 184 -18.11 5.98 18.56
C PHE A 184 -18.59 4.76 17.76
N LEU A 185 -18.47 3.55 18.29
CA LEU A 185 -18.98 2.35 17.63
C LEU A 185 -20.48 2.42 17.46
N ASP A 186 -21.23 2.71 18.53
CA ASP A 186 -22.68 2.82 18.53
C ASP A 186 -23.15 3.88 17.52
N LYS A 187 -22.54 5.07 17.53
CA LYS A 187 -22.86 6.16 16.61
C LYS A 187 -22.59 5.84 15.16
N ASN A 188 -21.54 5.10 14.85
CA ASN A 188 -21.25 4.68 13.48
C ASN A 188 -22.24 3.57 13.03
N VAL A 189 -22.58 2.62 13.88
CA VAL A 189 -23.58 1.60 13.58
C VAL A 189 -24.96 2.25 13.32
N GLU A 190 -25.39 3.23 14.13
CA GLU A 190 -26.60 4.02 13.89
C GLU A 190 -26.61 4.74 12.54
N LYS A 191 -25.43 5.07 11.98
CA LYS A 191 -25.24 5.68 10.65
C LYS A 191 -25.18 4.66 9.51
N GLY A 192 -25.34 3.36 9.80
CA GLY A 192 -25.35 2.30 8.80
C GLY A 192 -23.98 1.67 8.51
N TYR A 193 -22.95 1.99 9.27
CA TYR A 193 -21.66 1.28 9.17
C TYR A 193 -21.76 -0.08 9.86
N MET A 194 -21.06 -1.07 9.31
CA MET A 194 -20.92 -2.38 9.92
C MET A 194 -19.70 -2.36 10.87
N GLU A 195 -19.94 -2.73 12.14
CA GLU A 195 -18.85 -2.94 13.08
C GLU A 195 -18.00 -4.15 12.69
N VAL A 196 -16.68 -4.00 12.67
CA VAL A 196 -15.74 -5.07 12.38
C VAL A 196 -14.63 -5.06 13.45
N ASN A 197 -14.32 -6.22 13.99
CA ASN A 197 -13.22 -6.42 14.92
C ASN A 197 -12.08 -7.21 14.24
N PRO A 198 -11.14 -6.52 13.56
CA PRO A 198 -10.02 -7.16 12.88
C PRO A 198 -8.93 -7.61 13.87
N PRO A 199 -7.99 -8.46 13.45
CA PRO A 199 -6.79 -8.75 14.22
C PRO A 199 -6.00 -7.48 14.56
N HIS A 200 -5.43 -7.43 15.78
CA HIS A 200 -4.60 -6.28 16.22
C HIS A 200 -3.23 -6.25 15.55
N VAL A 201 -2.76 -7.38 15.05
CA VAL A 201 -1.49 -7.53 14.33
C VAL A 201 -1.79 -7.90 12.89
N VAL A 202 -1.15 -7.21 11.97
CA VAL A 202 -1.31 -7.40 10.52
C VAL A 202 0.00 -7.83 9.88
N ASN A 203 -0.07 -8.43 8.70
CA ASN A 203 1.10 -8.77 7.91
C ASN A 203 1.65 -7.54 7.15
N GLU A 204 2.88 -7.65 6.65
CA GLU A 204 3.57 -6.59 5.91
C GLU A 204 2.76 -6.11 4.69
N ALA A 205 2.13 -7.01 3.95
CA ALA A 205 1.31 -6.66 2.78
C ALA A 205 0.15 -5.73 3.12
N SER A 206 -0.48 -5.89 4.28
CA SER A 206 -1.52 -4.98 4.77
C SER A 206 -0.96 -3.60 5.10
N GLY A 207 0.27 -3.53 5.64
CA GLY A 207 0.97 -2.28 5.89
C GLY A 207 1.23 -1.49 4.61
N TYR A 208 1.68 -2.15 3.54
CA TYR A 208 1.83 -1.52 2.22
C TYR A 208 0.49 -1.12 1.61
N GLY A 209 -0.54 -1.96 1.74
CA GLY A 209 -1.88 -1.69 1.20
C GLY A 209 -2.54 -0.45 1.80
N THR A 210 -2.26 -0.14 3.06
CA THR A 210 -2.79 1.03 3.77
C THR A 210 -1.86 2.25 3.74
N GLY A 211 -0.66 2.13 3.16
CA GLY A 211 0.31 3.21 3.05
C GLY A 211 1.10 3.49 4.35
N GLN A 212 1.06 2.56 5.31
CA GLN A 212 1.89 2.62 6.51
C GLN A 212 3.34 2.19 6.22
N LEU A 213 3.53 1.35 5.22
CA LEU A 213 4.84 0.97 4.71
C LEU A 213 5.05 1.56 3.31
N PRO A 214 6.31 1.86 2.90
CA PRO A 214 7.52 1.81 3.74
C PRO A 214 7.45 2.84 4.90
N ASP A 215 7.83 2.40 6.09
CA ASP A 215 7.81 3.26 7.28
C ASP A 215 8.94 4.31 7.22
N LYS A 216 8.57 5.53 6.88
CA LYS A 216 9.51 6.66 6.76
C LYS A 216 9.78 7.38 8.09
N GLU A 217 8.94 7.14 9.08
CA GLU A 217 8.94 7.84 10.36
C GLU A 217 9.33 6.95 11.54
N GLY A 218 9.56 5.64 11.32
CA GLY A 218 9.91 4.68 12.36
C GLY A 218 8.79 4.43 13.36
N GLN A 219 7.54 4.41 12.88
CA GLN A 219 6.34 4.25 13.73
C GLN A 219 5.82 2.81 13.77
N MET A 220 6.33 1.93 12.92
CA MET A 220 5.94 0.52 12.89
C MET A 220 6.87 -0.33 13.75
N TYR A 221 6.31 -1.33 14.44
CA TYR A 221 7.00 -2.25 15.34
C TYR A 221 7.01 -3.68 14.79
#